data_9c6043f31c716b8d08b18aeea8694c91
#
_entry.id   9c6043f31c716b8d08b18aeea8694c91
#
_cell.length_a   1.000
_cell.length_b   1.000
_cell.length_c   1.000
_cell.angle_alpha   90.00
_cell.angle_beta   90.00
_cell.angle_gamma   90.00
#
_symmetry.space_group_name_H-M   'P 1'
#
loop_
_entity.id
_entity.type
_entity.pdbx_description
1 polymer ?
#
loop_
_entity_poly.entity_id
_entity_poly.type
_entity_poly.pdbx_seq_one_letter_code
_entity_poly.pdbx_strand_id
1 'polypeptide(L)'
;MKYFKQTVPTPLASARRSASAFVVAVLFITGLSPQTLRAQSLDRIERERAQTMLSVLKNELKKNYYDPNFHGMDVDARFKAAEEKIKQATSLNQAFGIIAQAFLDLNDSHTTFSPPSRAVTVEYGWQMQAVGDNCYVVAVKPGSDADAKGVRPGDLILSVDGFKPTRKELWKMEYYYYGLSPRPGMRLVLQSPGQQPRQLDVAAKVQHGKRVLNLTGRGSSHMDINELIRKSEDAARLRRHRFQKFGGVIVWKMDSFGFEPEQADKIMNEEVKGNGALILDLRGNPGGYVVTLERLASHFFEREVKIADLKGRKEMKPMVARKRGGKPFDGKVIVLIDSKSSSAAELFARLMQLEKRGVVVGDQSSGFVMQSLYHGQEMGTETVIWYGASITNADVIMSDGKSLEHTGVTPDELVIPTAEDLAANRDPALARAAELLGFKLDPAKAGMMFPIEWAKL
;
A
#
# COMPACT_ATOMS: atom_id res chain seq x y z
N MET A 1 -55.24 -23.02 -11.64
CA MET A 1 -56.14 -24.16 -11.53
C MET A 1 -55.42 -25.28 -10.76
N LYS A 2 -56.02 -25.72 -9.63
CA LYS A 2 -55.75 -26.90 -8.74
C LYS A 2 -54.36 -26.93 -8.08
N TYR A 3 -54.16 -26.52 -6.84
CA TYR A 3 -54.42 -27.11 -5.51
C TYR A 3 -54.14 -28.63 -5.44
N PHE A 4 -53.18 -29.05 -4.60
CA PHE A 4 -53.39 -30.10 -3.60
C PHE A 4 -52.49 -29.90 -2.38
N LYS A 5 -53.14 -30.01 -1.24
CA LYS A 5 -52.72 -29.89 0.15
C LYS A 5 -52.42 -31.26 0.75
N GLN A 6 -51.78 -31.23 1.90
CA GLN A 6 -51.86 -32.17 3.06
C GLN A 6 -50.77 -33.28 3.08
N THR A 7 -50.20 -33.72 4.18
CA THR A 7 -50.48 -33.60 5.62
C THR A 7 -49.29 -34.10 6.43
N VAL A 8 -49.13 -33.54 7.63
CA VAL A 8 -48.28 -34.00 8.74
C VAL A 8 -48.96 -35.23 9.41
N PRO A 9 -48.24 -36.14 10.03
CA PRO A 9 -48.50 -36.40 11.46
C PRO A 9 -47.24 -36.64 12.33
N THR A 10 -47.19 -36.07 13.48
CA THR A 10 -46.71 -36.60 14.78
C THR A 10 -47.88 -37.31 15.47
N PRO A 11 -47.78 -38.05 16.60
CA PRO A 11 -46.72 -38.13 17.61
C PRO A 11 -46.59 -39.53 18.41
N LEU A 12 -45.89 -39.46 19.57
CA LEU A 12 -45.98 -40.32 20.77
C LEU A 12 -45.07 -41.58 20.81
N ALA A 13 -44.38 -41.92 21.82
CA ALA A 13 -44.13 -41.59 23.22
C ALA A 13 -43.41 -42.75 23.89
N SER A 14 -42.72 -42.44 24.95
CA SER A 14 -42.43 -43.18 26.19
C SER A 14 -41.29 -44.22 26.26
N ALA A 15 -40.29 -43.87 26.98
CA ALA A 15 -39.91 -44.23 28.35
C ALA A 15 -39.08 -45.52 28.52
N ARG A 16 -37.90 -45.47 29.11
CA ARG A 16 -37.57 -45.91 30.47
C ARG A 16 -36.06 -45.85 30.79
N ARG A 17 -35.83 -45.44 31.99
CA ARG A 17 -34.58 -45.23 32.76
C ARG A 17 -33.68 -46.48 32.80
N SER A 18 -32.35 -46.21 32.75
CA SER A 18 -31.39 -47.00 33.51
C SER A 18 -30.26 -46.09 33.97
N ALA A 19 -30.07 -45.98 35.27
CA ALA A 19 -28.98 -45.29 35.92
C ALA A 19 -27.73 -46.16 35.91
N SER A 20 -26.60 -45.58 35.49
CA SER A 20 -25.28 -46.15 35.78
C SER A 20 -24.38 -44.99 36.23
N ALA A 21 -23.97 -45.07 37.47
CA ALA A 21 -23.03 -44.17 38.09
C ALA A 21 -21.66 -44.31 37.44
N PHE A 22 -21.09 -43.18 36.93
CA PHE A 22 -19.68 -43.14 36.62
C PHE A 22 -19.01 -42.05 37.47
N VAL A 23 -17.99 -42.50 38.20
CA VAL A 23 -17.11 -41.75 39.06
C VAL A 23 -16.42 -40.65 38.24
N VAL A 24 -16.62 -39.39 38.60
CA VAL A 24 -15.92 -38.25 38.01
C VAL A 24 -14.59 -38.11 38.73
N ALA A 25 -13.50 -38.50 38.09
CA ALA A 25 -12.16 -38.11 38.48
C ALA A 25 -11.94 -36.65 38.07
N VAL A 26 -11.92 -35.76 39.07
CA VAL A 26 -11.57 -34.35 38.88
C VAL A 26 -10.06 -34.22 38.68
N LEU A 27 -9.62 -34.15 37.44
CA LEU A 27 -8.28 -33.71 37.10
C LEU A 27 -8.25 -32.17 37.20
N PHE A 28 -7.55 -31.67 38.21
CA PHE A 28 -7.15 -30.27 38.27
C PHE A 28 -6.21 -29.95 37.11
N ILE A 29 -6.77 -29.45 36.00
CA ILE A 29 -6.02 -28.75 34.98
C ILE A 29 -5.82 -27.33 35.52
N THR A 30 -4.62 -27.02 36.00
CA THR A 30 -4.17 -25.67 36.29
C THR A 30 -4.30 -24.86 35.03
N GLY A 31 -5.33 -24.02 34.98
CA GLY A 31 -5.61 -23.14 33.88
C GLY A 31 -4.50 -22.13 33.71
N LEU A 32 -3.73 -22.25 32.63
CA LEU A 32 -3.10 -21.13 32.00
C LEU A 32 -4.21 -20.24 31.43
N SER A 33 -4.57 -19.23 32.21
CA SER A 33 -5.46 -18.15 31.73
C SER A 33 -4.86 -17.56 30.47
N PRO A 34 -5.58 -17.53 29.35
CA PRO A 34 -5.14 -16.73 28.22
C PRO A 34 -5.07 -15.30 28.74
N GLN A 35 -3.89 -14.70 28.72
CA GLN A 35 -3.74 -13.26 28.90
C GLN A 35 -4.52 -12.60 27.78
N THR A 36 -5.79 -12.33 28.03
CA THR A 36 -6.56 -11.41 27.21
C THR A 36 -5.82 -10.10 27.28
N LEU A 37 -5.19 -9.72 26.18
CA LEU A 37 -4.77 -8.35 25.93
C LEU A 37 -6.04 -7.50 26.13
N ARG A 38 -6.24 -6.99 27.35
CA ARG A 38 -7.26 -5.99 27.64
C ARG A 38 -6.95 -4.85 26.69
N ALA A 39 -7.83 -4.64 25.72
CA ALA A 39 -7.84 -3.40 24.96
C ALA A 39 -7.84 -2.30 26.01
N GLN A 40 -6.75 -1.54 26.08
CA GLN A 40 -6.63 -0.42 27.00
C GLN A 40 -7.81 0.52 26.67
N SER A 41 -8.73 0.68 27.59
CA SER A 41 -9.84 1.62 27.41
C SER A 41 -9.23 2.98 27.18
N LEU A 42 -9.72 3.71 26.17
CA LEU A 42 -9.26 5.07 25.87
C LEU A 42 -9.42 5.95 27.12
N ASP A 43 -8.31 6.34 27.72
CA ASP A 43 -8.36 7.22 28.87
C ASP A 43 -8.77 8.64 28.46
N ARG A 44 -9.04 9.50 29.46
CA ARG A 44 -9.47 10.87 29.21
C ARG A 44 -8.41 11.67 28.45
N ILE A 45 -7.14 11.52 28.80
CA ILE A 45 -6.02 12.26 28.21
C ILE A 45 -5.83 11.86 26.74
N GLU A 46 -5.86 10.57 26.44
CA GLU A 46 -5.75 10.06 25.06
C GLU A 46 -6.93 10.54 24.20
N ARG A 47 -8.14 10.61 24.77
CA ARG A 47 -9.30 11.11 24.05
C ARG A 47 -9.17 12.61 23.74
N GLU A 48 -8.77 13.41 24.72
CA GLU A 48 -8.51 14.86 24.55
C GLU A 48 -7.41 15.11 23.50
N ARG A 49 -6.36 14.28 23.50
CA ARG A 49 -5.31 14.33 22.47
C ARG A 49 -5.86 14.03 21.07
N ALA A 50 -6.68 12.99 20.93
CA ALA A 50 -7.28 12.65 19.63
C ALA A 50 -8.22 13.77 19.12
N GLN A 51 -8.98 14.41 20.01
CA GLN A 51 -9.81 15.57 19.66
C GLN A 51 -8.95 16.78 19.23
N THR A 52 -7.84 17.03 19.92
CA THR A 52 -6.89 18.08 19.55
C THR A 52 -6.27 17.80 18.19
N MET A 53 -5.83 16.55 17.91
CA MET A 53 -5.33 16.14 16.59
C MET A 53 -6.36 16.43 15.51
N LEU A 54 -7.62 16.02 15.72
CA LEU A 54 -8.72 16.26 14.77
C LEU A 54 -8.91 17.74 14.47
N SER A 55 -8.92 18.58 15.53
CA SER A 55 -9.12 20.03 15.41
C SER A 55 -7.99 20.72 14.67
N VAL A 56 -6.72 20.41 15.03
CA VAL A 56 -5.54 20.97 14.39
C VAL A 56 -5.52 20.59 12.91
N LEU A 57 -5.69 19.31 12.60
CA LEU A 57 -5.65 18.83 11.22
C LEU A 57 -6.82 19.30 10.37
N LYS A 58 -8.01 19.54 10.97
CA LYS A 58 -9.11 20.22 10.29
C LYS A 58 -8.70 21.62 9.80
N ASN A 59 -8.01 22.39 10.64
CA ASN A 59 -7.56 23.72 10.29
C ASN A 59 -6.51 23.68 9.18
N GLU A 60 -5.57 22.71 9.23
CA GLU A 60 -4.60 22.50 8.16
C GLU A 60 -5.30 22.12 6.86
N LEU A 61 -6.30 21.23 6.90
CA LEU A 61 -7.10 20.85 5.74
C LEU A 61 -7.80 22.07 5.12
N LYS A 62 -8.52 22.86 5.93
CA LYS A 62 -9.24 24.07 5.45
C LYS A 62 -8.30 25.07 4.79
N LYS A 63 -7.07 25.20 5.30
CA LYS A 63 -6.07 26.14 4.80
C LYS A 63 -5.43 25.68 3.48
N ASN A 64 -5.15 24.39 3.35
CA ASN A 64 -4.20 23.87 2.36
C ASN A 64 -4.81 22.98 1.27
N TYR A 65 -6.03 22.47 1.45
CA TYR A 65 -6.68 21.60 0.48
C TYR A 65 -6.93 22.36 -0.83
N TYR A 66 -6.67 21.74 -1.99
CA TYR A 66 -6.66 22.40 -3.28
C TYR A 66 -8.02 22.92 -3.76
N ASP A 67 -9.11 22.15 -3.47
CA ASP A 67 -10.47 22.55 -3.80
C ASP A 67 -11.10 23.32 -2.63
N PRO A 68 -11.40 24.64 -2.79
CA PRO A 68 -12.02 25.42 -1.73
C PRO A 68 -13.42 24.95 -1.34
N ASN A 69 -14.08 24.15 -2.19
CA ASN A 69 -15.41 23.59 -1.94
C ASN A 69 -15.36 22.17 -1.38
N PHE A 70 -14.16 21.60 -1.16
CA PHE A 70 -13.94 20.26 -0.58
C PHE A 70 -14.79 19.18 -1.26
N HIS A 71 -14.89 19.20 -2.58
CA HIS A 71 -15.77 18.31 -3.38
C HIS A 71 -17.25 18.35 -2.91
N GLY A 72 -17.70 19.49 -2.39
CA GLY A 72 -19.05 19.67 -1.86
C GLY A 72 -19.28 19.17 -0.43
N MET A 73 -18.23 18.71 0.25
CA MET A 73 -18.32 18.28 1.65
C MET A 73 -18.37 19.48 2.60
N ASP A 74 -19.38 19.50 3.50
CA ASP A 74 -19.35 20.39 4.65
C ASP A 74 -18.32 19.90 5.69
N VAL A 75 -17.11 20.45 5.60
CA VAL A 75 -15.98 20.08 6.46
C VAL A 75 -16.30 20.33 7.94
N ASP A 76 -16.99 21.41 8.26
CA ASP A 76 -17.27 21.75 9.65
C ASP A 76 -18.26 20.76 10.26
N ALA A 77 -19.34 20.44 9.56
CA ALA A 77 -20.30 19.43 10.00
C ALA A 77 -19.67 18.04 10.07
N ARG A 78 -18.85 17.67 9.07
CA ARG A 78 -18.18 16.36 9.01
C ARG A 78 -17.20 16.15 10.17
N PHE A 79 -16.35 17.15 10.45
CA PHE A 79 -15.38 17.08 11.54
C PHE A 79 -16.04 17.17 12.91
N LYS A 80 -17.13 17.93 13.05
CA LYS A 80 -17.95 17.92 14.27
C LYS A 80 -18.55 16.53 14.54
N ALA A 81 -19.07 15.87 13.51
CA ALA A 81 -19.58 14.49 13.65
C ALA A 81 -18.46 13.50 14.02
N ALA A 82 -17.24 13.70 13.53
CA ALA A 82 -16.07 12.90 13.92
C ALA A 82 -15.70 13.14 15.39
N GLU A 83 -15.73 14.38 15.86
CA GLU A 83 -15.47 14.73 17.27
C GLU A 83 -16.46 14.03 18.22
N GLU A 84 -17.77 14.05 17.91
CA GLU A 84 -18.77 13.35 18.71
C GLU A 84 -18.53 11.83 18.76
N LYS A 85 -18.10 11.22 17.64
CA LYS A 85 -17.71 9.81 17.62
C LYS A 85 -16.46 9.52 18.45
N ILE A 86 -15.46 10.44 18.48
CA ILE A 86 -14.26 10.29 19.31
C ILE A 86 -14.60 10.32 20.79
N LYS A 87 -15.59 11.13 21.22
CA LYS A 87 -16.07 11.13 22.62
C LYS A 87 -16.55 9.75 23.07
N GLN A 88 -17.08 8.96 22.16
CA GLN A 88 -17.61 7.60 22.41
C GLN A 88 -16.59 6.49 22.08
N ALA A 89 -15.43 6.82 21.55
CA ALA A 89 -14.42 5.84 21.20
C ALA A 89 -13.90 5.07 22.43
N THR A 90 -13.77 3.76 22.30
CA THR A 90 -13.33 2.85 23.35
C THR A 90 -11.84 2.51 23.26
N SER A 91 -11.18 2.85 22.15
CA SER A 91 -9.74 2.61 21.95
C SER A 91 -9.12 3.71 21.08
N LEU A 92 -7.80 3.89 21.22
CA LEU A 92 -7.03 4.83 20.42
C LEU A 92 -7.08 4.46 18.92
N ASN A 93 -7.10 3.16 18.60
CA ASN A 93 -7.24 2.68 17.22
C ASN A 93 -8.57 3.12 16.60
N GLN A 94 -9.66 3.05 17.38
CA GLN A 94 -10.96 3.52 16.92
C GLN A 94 -10.96 5.04 16.72
N ALA A 95 -10.36 5.81 17.64
CA ALA A 95 -10.25 7.26 17.50
C ALA A 95 -9.44 7.63 16.24
N PHE A 96 -8.31 6.97 15.98
CA PHE A 96 -7.53 7.20 14.77
C PHE A 96 -8.26 6.79 13.49
N GLY A 97 -9.04 5.70 13.53
CA GLY A 97 -9.91 5.32 12.42
C GLY A 97 -10.98 6.38 12.11
N ILE A 98 -11.56 7.02 13.15
CA ILE A 98 -12.53 8.11 12.99
C ILE A 98 -11.88 9.34 12.36
N ILE A 99 -10.67 9.72 12.81
CA ILE A 99 -9.91 10.83 12.21
C ILE A 99 -9.61 10.52 10.74
N ALA A 100 -9.05 9.35 10.46
CA ALA A 100 -8.71 8.93 9.11
C ALA A 100 -9.93 8.96 8.17
N GLN A 101 -11.09 8.47 8.64
CA GLN A 101 -12.31 8.47 7.85
C GLN A 101 -12.78 9.88 7.48
N ALA A 102 -12.57 10.87 8.35
CA ALA A 102 -12.93 12.25 8.04
C ALA A 102 -12.12 12.82 6.86
N PHE A 103 -10.88 12.37 6.69
CA PHE A 103 -10.03 12.71 5.53
C PHE A 103 -10.39 11.90 4.30
N LEU A 104 -10.64 10.60 4.45
CA LEU A 104 -10.98 9.71 3.34
C LEU A 104 -12.31 10.06 2.67
N ASP A 105 -13.21 10.74 3.38
CA ASP A 105 -14.49 11.19 2.83
C ASP A 105 -14.35 12.30 1.77
N LEU A 106 -13.17 12.96 1.68
CA LEU A 106 -12.84 13.85 0.56
C LEU A 106 -12.70 13.11 -0.77
N ASN A 107 -12.54 11.78 -0.70
CA ASN A 107 -12.42 10.91 -1.87
C ASN A 107 -11.30 11.32 -2.83
N ASP A 108 -10.14 11.71 -2.29
CA ASP A 108 -8.90 11.82 -3.04
C ASP A 108 -7.82 10.88 -2.46
N SER A 109 -6.89 10.48 -3.30
CA SER A 109 -5.90 9.45 -2.97
C SER A 109 -4.76 9.93 -2.07
N HIS A 110 -4.56 11.24 -1.95
CA HIS A 110 -3.39 11.84 -1.31
C HIS A 110 -3.70 12.60 -0.02
N THR A 111 -4.99 12.75 0.32
CA THR A 111 -5.42 13.37 1.59
C THR A 111 -5.67 12.30 2.64
N THR A 112 -4.68 12.08 3.51
CA THR A 112 -4.70 11.02 4.52
C THR A 112 -4.16 11.48 5.86
N PHE A 113 -4.63 10.88 6.94
CA PHE A 113 -4.14 11.08 8.29
C PHE A 113 -2.95 10.18 8.58
N SER A 114 -1.89 10.72 9.17
CA SER A 114 -0.73 9.98 9.68
C SER A 114 -0.79 9.94 11.20
N PRO A 115 -1.18 8.81 11.81
CA PRO A 115 -1.26 8.71 13.26
C PRO A 115 0.13 8.73 13.90
N PRO A 116 0.22 8.99 15.21
CA PRO A 116 1.45 8.87 15.95
C PRO A 116 2.08 7.48 15.79
N SER A 117 3.41 7.45 15.72
CA SER A 117 4.15 6.19 15.67
C SER A 117 3.86 5.34 16.91
N ARG A 118 3.81 4.03 16.71
CA ARG A 118 3.51 3.07 17.78
C ARG A 118 4.78 2.38 18.24
N ALA A 119 4.78 1.96 19.51
CA ALA A 119 5.83 1.12 20.06
C ALA A 119 5.76 -0.35 19.56
N VAL A 120 4.80 -0.65 18.69
CA VAL A 120 4.56 -2.01 18.20
C VAL A 120 4.65 -2.02 16.69
N THR A 121 5.51 -2.88 16.14
CA THR A 121 5.58 -3.19 14.72
C THR A 121 4.96 -4.57 14.48
N VAL A 122 4.15 -4.68 13.43
CA VAL A 122 3.45 -5.92 13.08
C VAL A 122 3.88 -6.34 11.69
N GLU A 123 4.31 -7.59 11.54
CA GLU A 123 4.63 -8.21 10.26
C GLU A 123 3.71 -9.42 10.03
N TYR A 124 2.87 -9.34 9.01
CA TYR A 124 1.92 -10.41 8.71
C TYR A 124 2.54 -11.60 7.97
N GLY A 125 3.72 -11.42 7.38
CA GLY A 125 4.45 -12.47 6.68
C GLY A 125 3.86 -12.86 5.32
N TRP A 126 2.95 -12.06 4.76
CA TRP A 126 2.38 -12.23 3.44
C TRP A 126 1.99 -10.87 2.85
N GLN A 127 1.86 -10.81 1.52
CA GLN A 127 1.49 -9.59 0.80
C GLN A 127 0.34 -9.87 -0.13
N MET A 128 -0.56 -8.89 -0.25
CA MET A 128 -1.69 -8.91 -1.17
C MET A 128 -1.56 -7.83 -2.24
N GLN A 129 -2.13 -8.11 -3.40
CA GLN A 129 -2.17 -7.16 -4.51
C GLN A 129 -3.41 -7.42 -5.37
N ALA A 130 -3.94 -6.35 -5.95
CA ALA A 130 -4.93 -6.48 -7.02
C ALA A 130 -4.21 -6.84 -8.33
N VAL A 131 -4.68 -7.89 -8.99
CA VAL A 131 -4.21 -8.38 -10.28
C VAL A 131 -5.44 -8.56 -11.16
N GLY A 132 -5.58 -7.75 -12.20
CA GLY A 132 -6.86 -7.58 -12.86
C GLY A 132 -7.94 -7.13 -11.88
N ASP A 133 -9.11 -7.76 -11.90
CA ASP A 133 -10.23 -7.42 -11.03
C ASP A 133 -10.19 -8.11 -9.66
N ASN A 134 -9.26 -9.02 -9.44
CA ASN A 134 -9.19 -9.83 -8.25
C ASN A 134 -8.00 -9.45 -7.35
N CYS A 135 -8.08 -9.81 -6.08
CA CYS A 135 -6.98 -9.65 -5.13
C CYS A 135 -6.36 -11.01 -4.79
N TYR A 136 -5.05 -11.11 -4.94
CA TYR A 136 -4.30 -12.33 -4.71
C TYR A 136 -3.22 -12.14 -3.65
N VAL A 137 -2.85 -13.25 -3.02
CA VAL A 137 -1.56 -13.33 -2.32
C VAL A 137 -0.47 -13.34 -3.39
N VAL A 138 0.46 -12.38 -3.31
CA VAL A 138 1.56 -12.26 -4.29
C VAL A 138 2.91 -12.64 -3.70
N ALA A 139 3.03 -12.66 -2.37
CA ALA A 139 4.24 -13.08 -1.69
C ALA A 139 3.93 -13.66 -0.31
N VAL A 140 4.74 -14.63 0.11
CA VAL A 140 4.72 -15.21 1.45
C VAL A 140 6.15 -15.32 1.96
N LYS A 141 6.38 -14.82 3.18
CA LYS A 141 7.70 -14.84 3.82
C LYS A 141 7.99 -16.25 4.33
N PRO A 142 9.10 -16.88 3.90
CA PRO A 142 9.47 -18.18 4.41
C PRO A 142 9.59 -18.20 5.94
N GLY A 143 9.05 -19.24 6.58
CA GLY A 143 9.07 -19.40 8.04
C GLY A 143 8.08 -18.50 8.79
N SER A 144 7.21 -17.75 8.12
CA SER A 144 6.09 -17.02 8.75
C SER A 144 4.94 -17.97 9.12
N ASP A 145 4.03 -17.52 9.99
CA ASP A 145 2.81 -18.28 10.31
C ASP A 145 1.93 -18.50 9.06
N ALA A 146 1.91 -17.50 8.15
CA ALA A 146 1.25 -17.63 6.85
C ALA A 146 1.83 -18.78 6.03
N ASP A 147 3.17 -18.89 5.96
CA ASP A 147 3.85 -19.99 5.27
C ASP A 147 3.56 -21.35 5.92
N ALA A 148 3.64 -21.44 7.24
CA ALA A 148 3.36 -22.64 8.00
C ALA A 148 1.91 -23.13 7.83
N LYS A 149 0.96 -22.21 7.66
CA LYS A 149 -0.46 -22.50 7.41
C LYS A 149 -0.81 -22.71 5.93
N GLY A 150 0.19 -22.73 5.07
CA GLY A 150 0.01 -23.06 3.67
C GLY A 150 -0.59 -21.93 2.83
N VAL A 151 -0.50 -20.66 3.26
CA VAL A 151 -0.75 -19.53 2.38
C VAL A 151 0.31 -19.52 1.28
N ARG A 152 -0.10 -19.34 0.03
CA ARG A 152 0.83 -19.37 -1.12
C ARG A 152 0.54 -18.23 -2.09
N PRO A 153 1.55 -17.74 -2.81
CA PRO A 153 1.31 -16.87 -3.97
C PRO A 153 0.33 -17.55 -4.95
N GLY A 154 -0.56 -16.76 -5.54
CA GLY A 154 -1.64 -17.27 -6.39
C GLY A 154 -2.93 -17.63 -5.66
N ASP A 155 -2.94 -17.65 -4.32
CA ASP A 155 -4.19 -17.77 -3.56
C ASP A 155 -5.07 -16.54 -3.80
N LEU A 156 -6.28 -16.75 -4.32
CA LEU A 156 -7.31 -15.72 -4.44
C LEU A 156 -7.82 -15.35 -3.03
N ILE A 157 -7.85 -14.08 -2.70
CA ILE A 157 -8.31 -13.58 -1.41
C ILE A 157 -9.81 -13.29 -1.50
N LEU A 158 -10.61 -14.13 -0.89
CA LEU A 158 -12.07 -13.95 -0.83
C LEU A 158 -12.48 -13.04 0.33
N SER A 159 -11.73 -13.07 1.44
CA SER A 159 -12.01 -12.22 2.59
C SER A 159 -10.79 -12.07 3.50
N VAL A 160 -10.64 -10.87 4.10
CA VAL A 160 -9.74 -10.56 5.22
C VAL A 160 -10.60 -10.01 6.36
N ASP A 161 -10.63 -10.69 7.50
CA ASP A 161 -11.47 -10.35 8.67
C ASP A 161 -12.96 -10.11 8.33
N GLY A 162 -13.49 -10.84 7.35
CA GLY A 162 -14.88 -10.73 6.88
C GLY A 162 -15.09 -9.69 5.76
N PHE A 163 -14.08 -8.90 5.38
CA PHE A 163 -14.18 -7.92 4.31
C PHE A 163 -13.59 -8.46 3.01
N LYS A 164 -14.36 -8.39 1.92
CA LYS A 164 -13.88 -8.75 0.58
C LYS A 164 -12.95 -7.64 0.05
N PRO A 165 -11.67 -7.92 -0.23
CA PRO A 165 -10.81 -6.95 -0.87
C PRO A 165 -11.22 -6.76 -2.34
N THR A 166 -11.18 -5.52 -2.80
CA THR A 166 -11.39 -5.17 -4.20
C THR A 166 -10.24 -4.28 -4.67
N ARG A 167 -10.00 -4.22 -5.97
CA ARG A 167 -8.96 -3.34 -6.54
C ARG A 167 -9.08 -1.91 -6.01
N LYS A 168 -10.30 -1.38 -5.95
CA LYS A 168 -10.57 0.00 -5.52
C LYS A 168 -10.32 0.24 -4.02
N GLU A 169 -10.59 -0.76 -3.18
CA GLU A 169 -10.57 -0.56 -1.71
C GLU A 169 -9.36 -1.20 -1.03
N LEU A 170 -8.54 -1.96 -1.77
CA LEU A 170 -7.40 -2.69 -1.20
C LEU A 170 -6.44 -1.79 -0.42
N TRP A 171 -6.12 -0.60 -0.95
CA TRP A 171 -5.24 0.36 -0.31
C TRP A 171 -5.79 0.87 1.03
N LYS A 172 -7.13 1.01 1.17
CA LYS A 172 -7.76 1.40 2.44
C LYS A 172 -7.64 0.28 3.48
N MET A 173 -7.73 -0.98 3.04
CA MET A 173 -7.48 -2.13 3.91
C MET A 173 -6.02 -2.16 4.36
N GLU A 174 -5.07 -1.98 3.44
CA GLU A 174 -3.64 -1.88 3.78
C GLU A 174 -3.39 -0.70 4.74
N TYR A 175 -3.94 0.48 4.46
CA TYR A 175 -3.83 1.64 5.35
C TYR A 175 -4.39 1.36 6.74
N TYR A 176 -5.54 0.68 6.83
CA TYR A 176 -6.13 0.30 8.11
C TYR A 176 -5.26 -0.68 8.89
N TYR A 177 -4.84 -1.79 8.27
CA TYR A 177 -4.11 -2.85 8.95
C TYR A 177 -2.65 -2.50 9.27
N TYR A 178 -1.98 -1.73 8.43
CA TYR A 178 -0.59 -1.35 8.66
C TYR A 178 -0.44 -0.01 9.37
N GLY A 179 -1.33 0.94 9.12
CA GLY A 179 -1.23 2.31 9.65
C GLY A 179 -2.12 2.56 10.88
N LEU A 180 -3.43 2.33 10.75
CA LEU A 180 -4.40 2.78 11.74
C LEU A 180 -4.63 1.78 12.88
N SER A 181 -4.73 0.49 12.58
CA SER A 181 -5.11 -0.54 13.55
C SER A 181 -4.38 -1.86 13.31
N PRO A 182 -3.04 -1.90 13.47
CA PRO A 182 -2.31 -3.15 13.40
C PRO A 182 -2.84 -4.17 14.41
N ARG A 183 -2.98 -5.43 13.98
CA ARG A 183 -3.52 -6.53 14.77
C ARG A 183 -2.51 -7.67 14.89
N PRO A 184 -2.55 -8.47 15.96
CA PRO A 184 -1.65 -9.61 16.13
C PRO A 184 -1.94 -10.78 15.19
N GLY A 185 -2.97 -10.68 14.35
CA GLY A 185 -3.33 -11.66 13.33
C GLY A 185 -4.55 -11.25 12.53
N MET A 186 -4.83 -12.02 11.49
CA MET A 186 -5.96 -11.81 10.57
C MET A 186 -6.63 -13.14 10.25
N ARG A 187 -7.95 -13.11 10.06
CA ARG A 187 -8.72 -14.23 9.50
C ARG A 187 -8.81 -14.07 7.99
N LEU A 188 -8.31 -15.05 7.27
CA LEU A 188 -8.29 -15.07 5.82
C LEU A 188 -9.25 -16.14 5.31
N VAL A 189 -9.99 -15.84 4.24
CA VAL A 189 -10.64 -16.84 3.40
C VAL A 189 -9.95 -16.80 2.05
N LEU A 190 -9.28 -17.89 1.72
CA LEU A 190 -8.45 -18.00 0.52
C LEU A 190 -8.91 -19.16 -0.36
N GLN A 191 -8.65 -19.05 -1.65
CA GLN A 191 -8.88 -20.12 -2.62
C GLN A 191 -7.64 -20.30 -3.50
N SER A 192 -6.95 -21.42 -3.34
CA SER A 192 -5.84 -21.78 -4.24
C SER A 192 -6.36 -22.20 -5.62
N PRO A 193 -5.57 -22.07 -6.69
CA PRO A 193 -5.96 -22.52 -8.01
C PRO A 193 -6.48 -23.97 -8.00
N GLY A 194 -7.68 -24.18 -8.56
CA GLY A 194 -8.33 -25.48 -8.64
C GLY A 194 -8.80 -26.11 -7.31
N GLN A 195 -8.73 -25.40 -6.19
CA GLN A 195 -9.14 -25.89 -4.88
C GLN A 195 -10.40 -25.21 -4.36
N GLN A 196 -11.02 -25.81 -3.33
CA GLN A 196 -12.14 -25.18 -2.61
C GLN A 196 -11.63 -24.08 -1.67
N PRO A 197 -12.47 -23.07 -1.37
CA PRO A 197 -12.14 -22.05 -0.39
C PRO A 197 -11.82 -22.63 0.99
N ARG A 198 -10.82 -22.07 1.67
CA ARG A 198 -10.45 -22.42 3.04
C ARG A 198 -10.32 -21.18 3.92
N GLN A 199 -10.66 -21.31 5.20
CA GLN A 199 -10.50 -20.27 6.20
C GLN A 199 -9.29 -20.56 7.06
N LEU A 200 -8.48 -19.53 7.31
CA LEU A 200 -7.25 -19.59 8.12
C LEU A 200 -7.21 -18.38 9.06
N ASP A 201 -6.82 -18.61 10.31
CA ASP A 201 -6.43 -17.54 11.22
C ASP A 201 -4.90 -17.44 11.20
N VAL A 202 -4.36 -16.38 10.60
CA VAL A 202 -2.93 -16.18 10.41
C VAL A 202 -2.41 -15.18 11.44
N ALA A 203 -1.46 -15.62 12.27
CA ALA A 203 -0.82 -14.78 13.26
C ALA A 203 0.25 -13.88 12.61
N ALA A 204 0.40 -12.68 13.15
CA ALA A 204 1.47 -11.76 12.78
C ALA A 204 2.64 -11.88 13.77
N LYS A 205 3.85 -11.63 13.29
CA LYS A 205 4.99 -11.39 14.16
C LYS A 205 4.87 -10.00 14.75
N VAL A 206 4.72 -9.93 16.07
CA VAL A 206 4.59 -8.68 16.81
C VAL A 206 5.92 -8.36 17.49
N GLN A 207 6.46 -7.18 17.22
CA GLN A 207 7.66 -6.68 17.88
C GLN A 207 7.31 -5.46 18.71
N HIS A 208 7.72 -5.49 19.97
CA HIS A 208 7.60 -4.36 20.87
C HIS A 208 8.92 -3.57 20.82
N GLY A 209 8.89 -2.43 20.14
CA GLY A 209 10.00 -1.47 20.17
C GLY A 209 9.90 -0.61 21.42
N LYS A 210 11.03 -0.07 21.87
CA LYS A 210 11.00 1.00 22.87
C LYS A 210 10.43 2.24 22.21
N ARG A 211 9.40 2.84 22.82
CA ARG A 211 8.84 4.11 22.37
C ARG A 211 9.93 5.17 22.46
N VAL A 212 10.34 5.76 21.34
CA VAL A 212 11.23 6.93 21.36
C VAL A 212 10.41 8.11 21.84
N LEU A 213 10.41 8.38 23.13
CA LEU A 213 9.61 9.42 23.75
C LEU A 213 10.34 10.76 23.87
N ASN A 214 11.68 10.77 23.75
CA ASN A 214 12.43 12.01 23.94
C ASN A 214 13.83 11.94 23.33
N LEU A 215 14.13 12.81 22.37
CA LEU A 215 15.48 12.99 21.82
C LEU A 215 16.37 13.87 22.70
N THR A 216 15.79 14.59 23.70
CA THR A 216 16.49 15.57 24.53
C THR A 216 16.41 15.28 26.03
N GLY A 217 15.71 14.24 26.46
CA GLY A 217 15.36 14.03 27.86
C GLY A 217 16.39 13.24 28.67
N ARG A 218 16.72 13.73 29.85
CA ARG A 218 17.45 13.05 30.92
C ARG A 218 16.72 11.83 31.54
N GLY A 219 15.83 11.18 30.80
CA GLY A 219 15.10 9.99 31.23
C GLY A 219 15.60 8.74 30.51
N SER A 220 15.72 7.67 31.22
CA SER A 220 16.33 6.36 30.86
C SER A 220 15.62 5.54 29.75
N SER A 221 15.25 6.14 28.64
CA SER A 221 14.91 5.41 27.43
C SER A 221 16.11 5.45 26.50
N HIS A 222 17.02 4.50 26.62
CA HIS A 222 18.08 4.31 25.64
C HIS A 222 17.38 3.94 24.33
N MET A 223 17.30 4.92 23.41
CA MET A 223 17.08 4.60 22.00
C MET A 223 18.27 3.73 21.59
N ASP A 224 18.01 2.51 21.18
CA ASP A 224 19.06 1.69 20.61
C ASP A 224 19.41 2.27 19.24
N ILE A 225 20.44 3.12 19.21
CA ILE A 225 20.96 3.75 17.99
C ILE A 225 21.30 2.68 16.95
N ASN A 226 21.77 1.50 17.40
CA ASN A 226 22.06 0.39 16.50
C ASN A 226 20.79 -0.20 15.89
N GLU A 227 19.67 -0.19 16.60
CA GLU A 227 18.37 -0.60 16.05
C GLU A 227 17.88 0.41 14.98
N LEU A 228 18.04 1.69 15.22
CA LEU A 228 17.71 2.74 14.24
C LEU A 228 18.59 2.64 12.99
N ILE A 229 19.90 2.46 13.16
CA ILE A 229 20.83 2.26 12.04
C ILE A 229 20.41 1.03 11.25
N ARG A 230 20.18 -0.12 11.89
CA ARG A 230 19.74 -1.35 11.23
C ARG A 230 18.43 -1.17 10.46
N LYS A 231 17.44 -0.48 11.05
CA LYS A 231 16.16 -0.18 10.37
C LYS A 231 16.38 0.73 9.15
N SER A 232 17.25 1.73 9.28
CA SER A 232 17.59 2.62 8.17
C SER A 232 18.32 1.90 7.04
N GLU A 233 19.31 1.06 7.37
CA GLU A 233 20.04 0.24 6.41
C GLU A 233 19.13 -0.76 5.71
N ASP A 234 18.21 -1.40 6.44
CA ASP A 234 17.24 -2.34 5.88
C ASP A 234 16.25 -1.63 4.95
N ALA A 235 15.77 -0.45 5.35
CA ALA A 235 14.91 0.37 4.49
C ALA A 235 15.64 0.82 3.21
N ALA A 236 16.91 1.22 3.31
CA ALA A 236 17.73 1.58 2.16
C ALA A 236 17.97 0.37 1.25
N ARG A 237 18.23 -0.81 1.83
CA ARG A 237 18.38 -2.06 1.08
C ARG A 237 17.14 -2.41 0.29
N LEU A 238 15.95 -2.29 0.90
CA LEU A 238 14.67 -2.62 0.27
C LEU A 238 14.27 -1.62 -0.83
N ARG A 239 14.82 -0.42 -0.80
CA ARG A 239 14.52 0.65 -1.78
C ARG A 239 15.64 0.86 -2.80
N ARG A 240 16.68 0.00 -2.83
CA ARG A 240 17.78 0.16 -3.77
C ARG A 240 17.34 -0.11 -5.21
N HIS A 241 17.96 0.57 -6.14
CA HIS A 241 17.82 0.25 -7.56
C HIS A 241 18.44 -1.12 -7.87
N ARG A 242 17.74 -1.92 -8.64
CA ARG A 242 18.17 -3.26 -9.05
C ARG A 242 18.21 -3.34 -10.57
N PHE A 243 19.26 -3.97 -11.10
CA PHE A 243 19.48 -4.05 -12.54
C PHE A 243 19.75 -5.49 -12.97
N GLN A 244 19.27 -5.82 -14.17
CA GLN A 244 19.60 -7.04 -14.89
C GLN A 244 19.90 -6.68 -16.34
N LYS A 245 20.82 -7.39 -17.00
CA LYS A 245 21.22 -7.12 -18.38
C LYS A 245 21.18 -8.40 -19.20
N PHE A 246 20.64 -8.34 -20.40
CA PHE A 246 20.67 -9.43 -21.39
C PHE A 246 20.57 -8.85 -22.79
N GLY A 247 21.34 -9.40 -23.76
CA GLY A 247 21.19 -9.08 -25.19
C GLY A 247 21.25 -7.59 -25.56
N GLY A 248 21.95 -6.75 -24.76
CA GLY A 248 21.96 -5.29 -24.97
C GLY A 248 20.71 -4.57 -24.41
N VAL A 249 19.87 -5.29 -23.68
CA VAL A 249 18.75 -4.74 -22.90
C VAL A 249 19.16 -4.60 -21.45
N ILE A 250 18.88 -3.45 -20.83
CA ILE A 250 18.91 -3.28 -19.40
C ILE A 250 17.50 -3.29 -18.84
N VAL A 251 17.26 -4.08 -17.78
CA VAL A 251 16.06 -4.03 -16.97
C VAL A 251 16.40 -3.29 -15.69
N TRP A 252 15.74 -2.18 -15.45
CA TRP A 252 15.88 -1.38 -14.25
C TRP A 252 14.62 -1.50 -13.39
N LYS A 253 14.70 -2.25 -12.29
CA LYS A 253 13.67 -2.27 -11.25
C LYS A 253 13.84 -1.05 -10.36
N MET A 254 12.91 -0.13 -10.45
CA MET A 254 12.90 1.13 -9.71
C MET A 254 11.75 1.13 -8.71
N ASP A 255 12.07 0.94 -7.43
CA ASP A 255 11.07 0.74 -6.38
C ASP A 255 10.43 2.05 -5.87
N SER A 256 10.98 3.24 -6.21
CA SER A 256 10.42 4.55 -5.83
C SER A 256 11.05 5.68 -6.64
N PHE A 257 10.37 6.83 -6.75
CA PHE A 257 10.95 8.13 -7.14
C PHE A 257 11.45 8.95 -5.94
N GLY A 258 11.45 8.38 -4.74
CA GLY A 258 11.88 9.04 -3.51
C GLY A 258 13.40 9.04 -3.31
N PHE A 259 14.16 9.54 -4.30
CA PHE A 259 15.61 9.71 -4.25
C PHE A 259 16.04 11.04 -4.88
N GLU A 260 17.29 11.46 -4.67
CA GLU A 260 17.79 12.74 -5.16
C GLU A 260 17.91 12.76 -6.68
N PRO A 261 17.55 13.87 -7.34
CA PRO A 261 17.54 14.00 -8.82
C PRO A 261 18.91 13.66 -9.46
N GLU A 262 20.01 13.98 -8.81
CA GLU A 262 21.38 13.71 -9.28
C GLU A 262 21.66 12.22 -9.40
N GLN A 263 20.99 11.41 -8.56
CA GLN A 263 21.10 9.95 -8.65
C GLN A 263 20.44 9.42 -9.94
N ALA A 264 19.36 10.06 -10.42
CA ALA A 264 18.80 9.74 -11.74
C ALA A 264 19.83 9.97 -12.85
N ASP A 265 20.55 11.07 -12.79
CA ASP A 265 21.64 11.37 -13.75
C ASP A 265 22.72 10.31 -13.74
N LYS A 266 23.18 9.94 -12.55
CA LYS A 266 24.21 8.92 -12.37
C LYS A 266 23.76 7.59 -12.97
N ILE A 267 22.56 7.11 -12.60
CA ILE A 267 22.04 5.85 -13.11
C ILE A 267 21.87 5.88 -14.64
N MET A 268 21.29 6.94 -15.18
CA MET A 268 21.12 7.06 -16.62
C MET A 268 22.45 7.08 -17.38
N ASN A 269 23.49 7.74 -16.85
CA ASN A 269 24.79 7.82 -17.50
C ASN A 269 25.63 6.56 -17.34
N GLU A 270 25.62 5.94 -16.16
CA GLU A 270 26.51 4.82 -15.83
C GLU A 270 25.90 3.45 -16.18
N GLU A 271 24.59 3.28 -15.96
CA GLU A 271 23.93 1.98 -16.14
C GLU A 271 23.10 1.88 -17.42
N VAL A 272 22.34 2.94 -17.77
CA VAL A 272 21.34 2.86 -18.86
C VAL A 272 21.95 3.22 -20.20
N LYS A 273 22.69 4.33 -20.32
CA LYS A 273 23.36 4.71 -21.58
C LYS A 273 24.36 3.64 -22.02
N GLY A 274 24.39 3.41 -23.32
CA GLY A 274 25.23 2.34 -23.90
C GLY A 274 24.48 1.02 -24.10
N ASN A 275 23.26 0.88 -23.60
CA ASN A 275 22.38 -0.24 -23.93
C ASN A 275 21.43 0.15 -25.09
N GLY A 276 21.05 -0.81 -25.93
CA GLY A 276 20.15 -0.59 -27.06
C GLY A 276 18.68 -0.45 -26.65
N ALA A 277 18.32 -0.91 -25.45
CA ALA A 277 16.99 -0.83 -24.92
C ALA A 277 16.94 -0.81 -23.39
N LEU A 278 15.88 -0.19 -22.85
CA LEU A 278 15.57 -0.13 -21.44
C LEU A 278 14.18 -0.74 -21.18
N ILE A 279 14.09 -1.67 -20.24
CA ILE A 279 12.84 -2.03 -19.57
C ILE A 279 12.88 -1.36 -18.20
N LEU A 280 12.05 -0.32 -17.99
CA LEU A 280 11.89 0.34 -16.71
C LEU A 280 10.73 -0.31 -15.95
N ASP A 281 11.04 -1.09 -14.93
CA ASP A 281 10.04 -1.77 -14.12
C ASP A 281 9.59 -0.89 -12.94
N LEU A 282 8.41 -0.28 -13.10
CA LEU A 282 7.75 0.56 -12.12
C LEU A 282 6.64 -0.19 -11.35
N ARG A 283 6.53 -1.48 -11.50
CA ARG A 283 5.57 -2.28 -10.73
C ARG A 283 5.88 -2.19 -9.24
N GLY A 284 4.85 -1.94 -8.43
CA GLY A 284 5.00 -1.72 -6.98
C GLY A 284 5.60 -0.37 -6.60
N ASN A 285 5.88 0.54 -7.53
CA ASN A 285 6.46 1.86 -7.27
C ASN A 285 5.38 2.85 -6.81
N PRO A 286 5.40 3.35 -5.58
CA PRO A 286 4.37 4.25 -5.05
C PRO A 286 4.55 5.72 -5.51
N GLY A 287 5.48 5.99 -6.40
CA GLY A 287 5.85 7.36 -6.80
C GLY A 287 6.98 7.95 -5.97
N GLY A 288 6.91 9.25 -5.71
CA GLY A 288 7.92 9.99 -4.95
C GLY A 288 8.06 11.45 -5.40
N TYR A 289 9.28 11.96 -5.45
CA TYR A 289 9.53 13.38 -5.68
C TYR A 289 9.29 13.81 -7.13
N VAL A 290 8.55 14.92 -7.31
CA VAL A 290 8.32 15.55 -8.62
C VAL A 290 9.64 15.93 -9.29
N VAL A 291 10.59 16.47 -8.53
CA VAL A 291 11.90 16.87 -9.06
C VAL A 291 12.70 15.69 -9.63
N THR A 292 12.56 14.50 -9.04
CA THR A 292 13.18 13.27 -9.54
C THR A 292 12.47 12.78 -10.81
N LEU A 293 11.13 12.84 -10.85
CA LEU A 293 10.35 12.56 -12.06
C LEU A 293 10.76 13.45 -13.22
N GLU A 294 10.78 14.79 -13.02
CA GLU A 294 11.18 15.75 -14.04
C GLU A 294 12.60 15.49 -14.53
N ARG A 295 13.52 15.19 -13.60
CA ARG A 295 14.92 14.91 -13.92
C ARG A 295 15.06 13.62 -14.71
N LEU A 296 14.44 12.52 -14.28
CA LEU A 296 14.51 11.24 -14.99
C LEU A 296 13.89 11.38 -16.40
N ALA A 297 12.70 12.00 -16.50
CA ALA A 297 12.02 12.20 -17.77
C ALA A 297 12.88 12.98 -18.76
N SER A 298 13.64 13.98 -18.29
CA SER A 298 14.52 14.80 -19.13
C SER A 298 15.60 14.02 -19.90
N HIS A 299 15.91 12.81 -19.49
CA HIS A 299 16.88 11.95 -20.18
C HIS A 299 16.34 11.31 -21.46
N PHE A 300 15.05 11.39 -21.74
CA PHE A 300 14.40 10.70 -22.86
C PHE A 300 14.03 11.60 -24.01
N PHE A 301 14.20 12.94 -23.87
CA PHE A 301 13.74 13.91 -24.86
C PHE A 301 14.84 14.92 -25.26
N GLU A 302 14.87 15.30 -26.56
CA GLU A 302 15.77 16.33 -27.07
C GLU A 302 15.25 17.75 -26.83
N ARG A 303 13.99 17.90 -26.46
CA ARG A 303 13.29 19.16 -26.18
C ARG A 303 12.74 19.18 -24.75
N GLU A 304 12.36 20.35 -24.32
CA GLU A 304 11.52 20.49 -23.13
C GLU A 304 10.15 19.87 -23.40
N VAL A 305 9.65 19.10 -22.42
CA VAL A 305 8.35 18.42 -22.50
C VAL A 305 7.55 18.73 -21.24
N LYS A 306 6.34 19.27 -21.43
CA LYS A 306 5.40 19.45 -20.34
C LYS A 306 4.83 18.10 -19.92
N ILE A 307 4.99 17.74 -18.65
CA ILE A 307 4.46 16.50 -18.06
C ILE A 307 2.99 16.72 -17.70
N ALA A 308 2.72 17.76 -16.88
CA ALA A 308 1.37 18.03 -16.39
C ALA A 308 1.22 19.50 -15.96
N ASP A 309 0.00 19.99 -15.99
CA ASP A 309 -0.41 21.22 -15.32
C ASP A 309 -0.88 20.91 -13.90
N LEU A 310 -0.64 21.85 -12.98
CA LEU A 310 -1.07 21.77 -11.60
C LEU A 310 -2.24 22.70 -11.34
N LYS A 311 -3.39 22.17 -10.94
CA LYS A 311 -4.58 22.94 -10.57
C LYS A 311 -4.75 22.96 -9.06
N GLY A 312 -4.26 24.02 -8.42
CA GLY A 312 -4.43 24.31 -7.00
C GLY A 312 -5.30 25.53 -6.75
N ARG A 313 -5.35 26.00 -5.49
CA ARG A 313 -6.03 27.25 -5.12
C ARG A 313 -5.39 28.51 -5.74
N LYS A 314 -4.13 28.41 -6.08
CA LYS A 314 -3.34 29.48 -6.72
C LYS A 314 -2.76 28.94 -8.02
N GLU A 315 -2.38 29.83 -8.90
CA GLU A 315 -1.62 29.48 -10.07
C GLU A 315 -0.33 28.78 -9.68
N MET A 316 -0.05 27.66 -10.32
CA MET A 316 1.12 26.83 -10.08
C MET A 316 1.88 26.61 -11.37
N LYS A 317 3.20 26.49 -11.26
CA LYS A 317 4.04 26.16 -12.40
C LYS A 317 3.79 24.71 -12.83
N PRO A 318 3.74 24.44 -14.15
CA PRO A 318 3.59 23.07 -14.65
C PRO A 318 4.81 22.21 -14.28
N MET A 319 4.61 20.91 -14.22
CA MET A 319 5.69 19.93 -14.19
C MET A 319 6.30 19.79 -15.58
N VAL A 320 7.63 19.87 -15.67
CA VAL A 320 8.33 19.94 -16.96
C VAL A 320 9.61 19.12 -16.95
N ALA A 321 9.72 18.19 -17.89
CA ALA A 321 10.99 17.56 -18.23
C ALA A 321 11.84 18.54 -19.07
N ARG A 322 12.77 19.24 -18.42
CA ARG A 322 13.57 20.29 -19.05
C ARG A 322 14.61 19.71 -20.00
N LYS A 323 14.85 20.37 -21.13
CA LYS A 323 15.94 20.02 -22.03
C LYS A 323 17.27 20.00 -21.27
N ARG A 324 18.04 18.95 -21.45
CA ARG A 324 19.40 18.81 -20.89
C ARG A 324 20.45 19.10 -21.96
N GLY A 325 21.62 19.53 -21.51
CA GLY A 325 22.82 19.59 -22.36
C GLY A 325 23.38 18.19 -22.56
N GLY A 326 23.25 17.60 -23.71
CA GLY A 326 23.75 16.27 -24.03
C GLY A 326 22.71 15.42 -24.77
N LYS A 327 23.16 14.29 -25.34
CA LYS A 327 22.29 13.40 -26.11
C LYS A 327 21.36 12.62 -25.15
N PRO A 328 20.05 12.63 -25.38
CA PRO A 328 19.12 11.79 -24.61
C PRO A 328 19.40 10.30 -24.88
N PHE A 329 18.78 9.45 -24.07
CA PHE A 329 18.75 8.01 -24.33
C PHE A 329 17.89 7.76 -25.59
N ASP A 330 18.50 7.19 -26.63
CA ASP A 330 17.87 6.95 -27.94
C ASP A 330 17.42 5.49 -28.13
N GLY A 331 17.74 4.59 -27.20
CA GLY A 331 17.33 3.21 -27.21
C GLY A 331 15.81 3.04 -27.05
N LYS A 332 15.29 1.84 -27.37
CA LYS A 332 13.89 1.48 -27.15
C LYS A 332 13.55 1.49 -25.66
N VAL A 333 12.33 1.90 -25.29
CA VAL A 333 11.87 1.94 -23.91
C VAL A 333 10.58 1.17 -23.75
N ILE A 334 10.55 0.25 -22.80
CA ILE A 334 9.35 -0.39 -22.29
C ILE A 334 9.20 0.00 -20.81
N VAL A 335 7.99 0.34 -20.40
CA VAL A 335 7.67 0.64 -18.99
C VAL A 335 6.72 -0.42 -18.46
N LEU A 336 7.08 -1.09 -17.38
CA LEU A 336 6.20 -2.04 -16.71
C LEU A 336 5.46 -1.37 -15.56
N ILE A 337 4.14 -1.54 -15.51
CA ILE A 337 3.27 -1.04 -14.45
C ILE A 337 2.37 -2.13 -13.88
N ASP A 338 1.86 -1.91 -12.69
CA ASP A 338 0.86 -2.75 -12.02
C ASP A 338 -0.08 -1.91 -11.13
N SER A 339 -1.00 -2.57 -10.45
CA SER A 339 -1.98 -1.94 -9.55
C SER A 339 -1.37 -1.17 -8.37
N LYS A 340 -0.08 -1.32 -8.09
CA LYS A 340 0.67 -0.58 -7.05
C LYS A 340 1.56 0.52 -7.63
N SER A 341 1.62 0.66 -8.96
CA SER A 341 2.26 1.81 -9.60
C SER A 341 1.42 3.05 -9.36
N SER A 342 1.97 4.05 -8.65
CA SER A 342 1.22 5.22 -8.18
C SER A 342 1.94 6.54 -8.47
N SER A 343 1.18 7.63 -8.56
CA SER A 343 1.69 9.01 -8.54
C SER A 343 2.77 9.26 -9.61
N ALA A 344 4.01 9.64 -9.23
CA ALA A 344 5.10 9.89 -10.18
C ALA A 344 5.37 8.73 -11.15
N ALA A 345 5.13 7.48 -10.73
CA ALA A 345 5.26 6.31 -11.60
C ALA A 345 4.19 6.31 -12.72
N GLU A 346 2.97 6.72 -12.40
CA GLU A 346 1.87 6.85 -13.35
C GLU A 346 2.11 8.01 -14.31
N LEU A 347 2.56 9.16 -13.77
CA LEU A 347 2.91 10.34 -14.59
C LEU A 347 4.01 10.00 -15.60
N PHE A 348 5.05 9.27 -15.16
CA PHE A 348 6.12 8.84 -16.04
C PHE A 348 5.60 7.89 -17.12
N ALA A 349 4.85 6.86 -16.76
CA ALA A 349 4.30 5.90 -17.71
C ALA A 349 3.39 6.60 -18.74
N ARG A 350 2.49 7.48 -18.27
CA ARG A 350 1.60 8.25 -19.16
C ARG A 350 2.36 9.21 -20.08
N LEU A 351 3.40 9.87 -19.58
CA LEU A 351 4.27 10.72 -20.39
C LEU A 351 4.90 9.93 -21.53
N MET A 352 5.42 8.71 -21.26
CA MET A 352 6.01 7.87 -22.32
C MET A 352 5.01 7.49 -23.39
N GLN A 353 3.73 7.27 -23.04
CA GLN A 353 2.65 7.02 -24.00
C GLN A 353 2.34 8.26 -24.82
N LEU A 354 2.09 9.39 -24.18
CA LEU A 354 1.67 10.65 -24.84
C LEU A 354 2.74 11.16 -25.82
N GLU A 355 4.00 11.04 -25.45
CA GLU A 355 5.14 11.40 -26.29
C GLU A 355 5.56 10.31 -27.29
N LYS A 356 4.87 9.16 -27.29
CA LYS A 356 5.20 7.98 -28.11
C LYS A 356 6.68 7.54 -27.97
N ARG A 357 7.21 7.74 -26.76
CA ARG A 357 8.62 7.48 -26.47
C ARG A 357 8.88 6.08 -25.95
N GLY A 358 7.87 5.41 -25.44
CA GLY A 358 7.94 4.05 -24.91
C GLY A 358 6.59 3.36 -24.96
N VAL A 359 6.61 2.04 -24.82
CA VAL A 359 5.41 1.20 -24.71
C VAL A 359 5.22 0.84 -23.24
N VAL A 360 3.99 0.97 -22.75
CA VAL A 360 3.62 0.61 -21.39
C VAL A 360 2.96 -0.76 -21.38
N VAL A 361 3.46 -1.67 -20.55
CA VAL A 361 3.03 -3.08 -20.49
C VAL A 361 2.70 -3.45 -19.04
N GLY A 362 1.74 -4.32 -18.85
CA GLY A 362 1.40 -4.86 -17.52
C GLY A 362 -0.08 -4.76 -17.18
N ASP A 363 -0.39 -4.43 -15.96
CA ASP A 363 -1.75 -4.20 -15.46
C ASP A 363 -2.03 -2.69 -15.31
N GLN A 364 -3.30 -2.31 -15.25
CA GLN A 364 -3.69 -0.92 -14.96
C GLN A 364 -3.07 -0.43 -13.65
N SER A 365 -2.60 0.80 -13.62
CA SER A 365 -2.02 1.42 -12.43
C SER A 365 -3.06 1.78 -11.36
N SER A 366 -2.62 2.32 -10.24
CA SER A 366 -3.48 2.57 -9.07
C SER A 366 -4.53 3.67 -9.28
N GLY A 367 -4.27 4.66 -10.11
CA GLY A 367 -5.11 5.85 -10.23
C GLY A 367 -4.98 6.80 -9.03
N PHE A 368 -3.79 6.92 -8.46
CA PHE A 368 -3.49 7.78 -7.31
C PHE A 368 -2.53 8.87 -7.74
N VAL A 369 -3.07 9.95 -8.33
CA VAL A 369 -2.28 10.97 -9.03
C VAL A 369 -2.71 12.37 -8.64
N MET A 370 -2.45 12.72 -7.40
CA MET A 370 -2.60 14.08 -6.90
C MET A 370 -1.24 14.60 -6.42
N GLN A 371 -1.08 15.91 -6.33
CA GLN A 371 0.05 16.50 -5.62
C GLN A 371 -0.36 16.82 -4.19
N SER A 372 0.42 16.39 -3.22
CA SER A 372 0.16 16.65 -1.81
C SER A 372 1.39 17.15 -1.08
N LEU A 373 1.16 17.81 0.05
CA LEU A 373 2.18 18.20 1.01
C LEU A 373 1.89 17.55 2.36
N TYR A 374 2.94 17.09 3.02
CA TYR A 374 2.82 16.57 4.37
C TYR A 374 2.87 17.70 5.39
N HIS A 375 1.85 17.77 6.25
CA HIS A 375 1.71 18.72 7.32
C HIS A 375 1.95 18.00 8.66
N GLY A 376 3.22 17.98 9.09
CA GLY A 376 3.63 17.42 10.37
C GLY A 376 3.23 18.33 11.53
N GLN A 377 2.76 17.73 12.61
CA GLN A 377 2.35 18.37 13.85
C GLN A 377 2.98 17.67 15.05
N GLU A 378 3.13 18.39 16.13
CA GLU A 378 3.61 17.85 17.40
C GLU A 378 2.72 18.29 18.54
N MET A 379 2.64 17.47 19.58
CA MET A 379 1.96 17.81 20.82
C MET A 379 2.69 17.26 22.04
N GLY A 380 2.54 17.94 23.17
CA GLY A 380 3.18 17.59 24.44
C GLY A 380 4.45 18.38 24.69
N THR A 381 4.87 18.46 25.96
CA THR A 381 6.05 19.21 26.42
C THR A 381 7.17 18.30 26.86
N GLU A 382 6.89 17.34 27.75
CA GLU A 382 7.88 16.36 28.23
C GLU A 382 7.99 15.16 27.28
N THR A 383 6.87 14.75 26.71
CA THR A 383 6.78 13.69 25.71
C THR A 383 6.18 14.27 24.46
N VAL A 384 7.00 14.40 23.42
CA VAL A 384 6.53 14.90 22.12
C VAL A 384 5.92 13.76 21.32
N ILE A 385 4.69 13.97 20.87
CA ILE A 385 3.95 13.06 20.02
C ILE A 385 3.86 13.67 18.62
N TRP A 386 4.48 13.01 17.64
CA TRP A 386 4.45 13.42 16.23
C TRP A 386 3.27 12.77 15.52
N TYR A 387 2.51 13.56 14.79
CA TYR A 387 1.41 13.12 13.92
C TYR A 387 1.30 14.07 12.74
N GLY A 388 0.39 13.83 11.80
CA GLY A 388 0.21 14.76 10.69
C GLY A 388 -0.85 14.32 9.72
N ALA A 389 -0.89 15.02 8.60
CA ALA A 389 -1.70 14.65 7.45
C ALA A 389 -0.95 14.96 6.15
N SER A 390 -1.11 14.10 5.17
CA SER A 390 -0.90 14.46 3.77
C SER A 390 -2.14 15.20 3.32
N ILE A 391 -1.99 16.36 2.69
CA ILE A 391 -3.10 17.16 2.19
C ILE A 391 -2.84 17.51 0.73
N THR A 392 -3.75 17.15 -0.13
CA THR A 392 -3.70 17.46 -1.56
C THR A 392 -3.74 18.97 -1.76
N ASN A 393 -2.73 19.51 -2.45
CA ASN A 393 -2.61 20.93 -2.77
C ASN A 393 -2.80 21.24 -4.25
N ALA A 394 -2.83 20.23 -5.13
CA ALA A 394 -3.17 20.37 -6.54
C ALA A 394 -3.67 19.06 -7.17
N ASP A 395 -4.63 19.18 -8.09
CA ASP A 395 -4.93 18.17 -9.09
C ASP A 395 -3.88 18.21 -10.20
N VAL A 396 -3.53 17.06 -10.75
CA VAL A 396 -2.48 16.89 -11.77
C VAL A 396 -3.12 16.57 -13.11
N ILE A 397 -3.06 17.50 -14.04
CA ILE A 397 -3.67 17.38 -15.36
C ILE A 397 -2.60 17.12 -16.40
N MET A 398 -2.62 15.94 -17.02
CA MET A 398 -1.66 15.56 -18.05
C MET A 398 -1.74 16.45 -19.29
N SER A 399 -0.75 16.39 -20.18
CA SER A 399 -0.70 17.21 -21.39
C SER A 399 -1.87 16.99 -22.37
N ASP A 400 -2.60 15.86 -22.23
CA ASP A 400 -3.84 15.57 -22.98
C ASP A 400 -5.11 16.15 -22.32
N GLY A 401 -4.96 16.93 -21.24
CA GLY A 401 -6.06 17.55 -20.51
C GLY A 401 -6.80 16.66 -19.52
N LYS A 402 -6.30 15.44 -19.26
CA LYS A 402 -6.95 14.47 -18.36
C LYS A 402 -6.22 14.35 -17.03
N SER A 403 -6.98 14.19 -15.94
CA SER A 403 -6.48 13.71 -14.67
C SER A 403 -6.42 12.18 -14.68
N LEU A 404 -5.41 11.63 -14.05
CA LEU A 404 -5.29 10.18 -13.82
C LEU A 404 -5.88 9.74 -12.47
N GLU A 405 -6.32 10.69 -11.66
CA GLU A 405 -6.94 10.39 -10.37
C GLU A 405 -8.15 9.47 -10.55
N HIS A 406 -8.24 8.40 -9.79
CA HIS A 406 -9.23 7.32 -9.85
C HIS A 406 -9.28 6.50 -11.16
N THR A 407 -8.53 6.90 -12.20
CA THR A 407 -8.54 6.20 -13.50
C THR A 407 -7.26 5.43 -13.76
N GLY A 408 -6.12 5.97 -13.32
CA GLY A 408 -4.81 5.38 -13.57
C GLY A 408 -4.40 5.38 -15.04
N VAL A 409 -3.28 4.72 -15.30
CA VAL A 409 -2.75 4.48 -16.63
C VAL A 409 -3.19 3.10 -17.12
N THR A 410 -3.91 3.07 -18.22
CA THR A 410 -4.16 1.82 -18.95
C THR A 410 -2.92 1.51 -19.77
N PRO A 411 -2.30 0.33 -19.63
CA PRO A 411 -1.13 -0.04 -20.42
C PRO A 411 -1.48 -0.16 -21.92
N ASP A 412 -0.49 0.04 -22.78
CA ASP A 412 -0.64 -0.18 -24.23
C ASP A 412 -0.82 -1.67 -24.53
N GLU A 413 -0.17 -2.53 -23.75
CA GLU A 413 -0.37 -3.97 -23.76
C GLU A 413 -0.72 -4.49 -22.37
N LEU A 414 -1.97 -4.96 -22.23
CA LEU A 414 -2.45 -5.56 -20.99
C LEU A 414 -1.90 -6.98 -20.86
N VAL A 415 -1.02 -7.19 -19.89
CA VAL A 415 -0.42 -8.50 -19.59
C VAL A 415 -0.55 -8.78 -18.11
N ILE A 416 -1.58 -9.53 -17.75
CA ILE A 416 -1.94 -9.85 -16.37
C ILE A 416 -1.49 -11.28 -16.05
N PRO A 417 -0.68 -11.52 -15.00
CA PRO A 417 -0.34 -12.86 -14.55
C PRO A 417 -1.59 -13.61 -14.08
N THR A 418 -1.68 -14.89 -14.39
CA THR A 418 -2.72 -15.78 -13.86
C THR A 418 -2.40 -16.17 -12.40
N ALA A 419 -3.36 -16.78 -11.71
CA ALA A 419 -3.13 -17.35 -10.39
C ALA A 419 -2.02 -18.42 -10.40
N GLU A 420 -1.97 -19.24 -11.48
CA GLU A 420 -0.95 -20.24 -11.72
C GLU A 420 0.42 -19.62 -12.02
N ASP A 421 0.46 -18.46 -12.69
CA ASP A 421 1.72 -17.72 -12.90
C ASP A 421 2.28 -17.22 -11.57
N LEU A 422 1.41 -16.63 -10.73
CA LEU A 422 1.79 -16.19 -9.39
C LEU A 422 2.29 -17.35 -8.53
N ALA A 423 1.57 -18.49 -8.54
CA ALA A 423 1.96 -19.68 -7.79
C ALA A 423 3.28 -20.29 -8.25
N ALA A 424 3.57 -20.20 -9.55
CA ALA A 424 4.81 -20.72 -10.16
C ALA A 424 5.93 -19.68 -10.25
N ASN A 425 5.75 -18.49 -9.65
CA ASN A 425 6.69 -17.37 -9.76
C ASN A 425 7.08 -17.05 -11.20
N ARG A 426 6.12 -17.05 -12.14
CA ARG A 426 6.33 -16.65 -13.53
C ARG A 426 5.96 -15.18 -13.73
N ASP A 427 6.73 -14.50 -14.57
CA ASP A 427 6.51 -13.09 -14.93
C ASP A 427 6.22 -12.93 -16.41
N PRO A 428 4.95 -13.07 -16.84
CA PRO A 428 4.58 -12.92 -18.23
C PRO A 428 4.75 -11.48 -18.76
N ALA A 429 4.62 -10.47 -17.90
CA ALA A 429 4.75 -9.08 -18.32
C ALA A 429 6.19 -8.70 -18.66
N LEU A 430 7.17 -9.12 -17.86
CA LEU A 430 8.58 -8.93 -18.18
C LEU A 430 9.02 -9.76 -19.38
N ALA A 431 8.50 -10.99 -19.53
CA ALA A 431 8.75 -11.82 -20.71
C ALA A 431 8.22 -11.15 -21.98
N ARG A 432 7.00 -10.58 -21.93
CA ARG A 432 6.41 -9.85 -23.05
C ARG A 432 7.19 -8.58 -23.40
N ALA A 433 7.64 -7.83 -22.38
CA ALA A 433 8.49 -6.67 -22.59
C ALA A 433 9.80 -7.02 -23.32
N ALA A 434 10.42 -8.13 -22.98
CA ALA A 434 11.60 -8.63 -23.70
C ALA A 434 11.28 -9.00 -25.15
N GLU A 435 10.14 -9.65 -25.39
CA GLU A 435 9.68 -10.05 -26.74
C GLU A 435 9.45 -8.82 -27.64
N LEU A 436 8.86 -7.74 -27.13
CA LEU A 436 8.68 -6.49 -27.87
C LEU A 436 10.00 -5.83 -28.29
N LEU A 437 11.08 -6.14 -27.59
CA LEU A 437 12.43 -5.73 -27.93
C LEU A 437 13.17 -6.72 -28.85
N GLY A 438 12.54 -7.84 -29.21
CA GLY A 438 13.09 -8.88 -30.06
C GLY A 438 13.86 -9.98 -29.32
N PHE A 439 13.72 -10.09 -28.00
CA PHE A 439 14.39 -11.10 -27.18
C PHE A 439 13.40 -12.11 -26.62
N LYS A 440 13.73 -13.38 -26.70
CA LYS A 440 12.95 -14.44 -26.06
C LYS A 440 13.38 -14.63 -24.61
N LEU A 441 12.51 -14.30 -23.68
CA LEU A 441 12.70 -14.51 -22.25
C LEU A 441 11.62 -15.46 -21.71
N ASP A 442 12.05 -16.54 -21.08
CA ASP A 442 11.13 -17.48 -20.44
C ASP A 442 10.47 -16.83 -19.21
N PRO A 443 9.13 -16.91 -19.04
CA PRO A 443 8.43 -16.29 -17.91
C PRO A 443 8.92 -16.76 -16.52
N ALA A 444 9.37 -18.01 -16.38
CA ALA A 444 9.92 -18.50 -15.11
C ALA A 444 11.30 -17.88 -14.82
N LYS A 445 12.14 -17.70 -15.86
CA LYS A 445 13.40 -16.97 -15.72
C LYS A 445 13.16 -15.49 -15.40
N ALA A 446 12.17 -14.88 -16.04
CA ALA A 446 11.76 -13.49 -15.75
C ALA A 446 11.35 -13.32 -14.29
N GLY A 447 10.55 -14.23 -13.74
CA GLY A 447 10.10 -14.19 -12.34
C GLY A 447 11.24 -14.32 -11.30
N MET A 448 12.38 -14.89 -11.69
CA MET A 448 13.54 -15.01 -10.82
C MET A 448 14.48 -13.79 -10.84
N MET A 449 14.30 -12.84 -11.78
CA MET A 449 15.22 -11.71 -11.93
C MET A 449 15.22 -10.75 -10.74
N PHE A 450 14.06 -10.53 -10.15
CA PHE A 450 13.90 -9.59 -9.03
C PHE A 450 13.11 -10.24 -7.89
N PRO A 451 13.73 -11.14 -7.12
CA PRO A 451 13.05 -11.80 -6.01
C PRO A 451 12.56 -10.78 -4.98
N ILE A 452 11.41 -11.07 -4.39
CA ILE A 452 10.83 -10.26 -3.32
C ILE A 452 11.71 -10.35 -2.09
N GLU A 453 12.09 -9.20 -1.57
CA GLU A 453 12.89 -9.07 -0.36
C GLU A 453 12.02 -8.66 0.82
N TRP A 454 12.30 -9.24 1.97
CA TRP A 454 11.60 -8.95 3.22
C TRP A 454 12.47 -8.12 4.15
N ALA A 455 11.83 -7.28 4.97
CA ALA A 455 12.53 -6.60 6.06
C ALA A 455 13.16 -7.62 7.01
N LYS A 456 14.38 -7.31 7.47
CA LYS A 456 15.06 -8.10 8.52
C LYS A 456 14.59 -7.55 9.87
N LEU A 457 13.46 -8.04 10.34
CA LEU A 457 12.91 -7.67 11.63
C LEU A 457 13.60 -8.43 12.75
#